data_6750c2ffdebf74421524fbfb0395318c
#
_entry.id   6750c2ffdebf74421524fbfb0395318c
#
_cell.length_a   1.000
_cell.length_b   1.000
_cell.length_c   1.000
_cell.angle_alpha   90.00
_cell.angle_beta   90.00
_cell.angle_gamma   90.00
#
_symmetry.space_group_name_H-M   'P 1'
#
loop_
_entity.id
_entity.type
_entity.pdbx_description
1 polymer ?
#
loop_
_entity_poly.entity_id
_entity_poly.type
_entity_poly.pdbx_seq_one_letter_code
_entity_poly.pdbx_strand_id
1 'polypeptide(L)'
;MSSVTGRRPLRRAAITTAAALTVVGAGIAAIGTADAATAATYYVATTGSDSAAGTLAAPFATIQKAISLVAAGGTIAVRGGTYPLTANIQITTSGTAAAPITLTRYGSEKVVIDGEALAYTPGAVGSTIPSAQRGAIHMEASYWKVVGLEIAHGPYGIYCNKCTGNTFDQVVTHDNYETGFQLQGVSANNLILNLDSYNNRDPRKNGESADGLGVKEGSGTGNVVRGARLWNNIDDGFDAWSFSSPITIQDSISYGNGYNRWSVPDFSGDGNGFKLGGSSGTGPAASHAVTNSMAFGNAAHGFTDNGNTGAITVGRSTAYQNAKTGFDFDGGSTAKLTGNLAVGNTTAVALGSSTASGNSWNIGGTWTLLSTSPATITGARTSTGAIASSTFLVPANGAAVGAKI
;
A
#
# COMPACT_ATOMS: atom_id res chain seq x y z
N MET A 1 31.92 -49.68 54.05
CA MET A 1 31.51 -49.42 55.43
C MET A 1 30.23 -48.66 55.36
N SER A 2 29.08 -49.30 55.42
CA SER A 2 28.24 -49.60 56.56
C SER A 2 27.69 -48.27 57.14
N SER A 3 26.41 -48.04 57.34
CA SER A 3 25.18 -48.82 57.57
C SER A 3 24.00 -47.84 57.54
N VAL A 4 22.85 -48.07 56.89
CA VAL A 4 21.67 -48.82 57.33
C VAL A 4 20.98 -48.31 58.61
N THR A 5 19.67 -48.14 58.44
CA THR A 5 18.51 -48.17 59.35
C THR A 5 17.97 -46.82 59.76
N GLY A 6 16.68 -46.63 59.85
CA GLY A 6 15.53 -47.52 59.87
C GLY A 6 14.22 -46.72 59.99
N ARG A 7 13.16 -47.37 59.63
CA ARG A 7 11.75 -46.99 59.68
C ARG A 7 11.21 -46.92 61.13
N ARG A 8 10.21 -46.08 61.39
CA ARG A 8 8.85 -46.52 61.82
C ARG A 8 7.84 -45.37 62.03
N PRO A 9 6.54 -45.65 61.98
CA PRO A 9 5.47 -44.67 61.81
C PRO A 9 4.69 -44.42 63.12
N LEU A 10 3.98 -43.31 63.21
CA LEU A 10 2.94 -43.06 64.27
C LEU A 10 1.77 -42.29 63.72
N ARG A 11 0.69 -42.96 63.60
CA ARG A 11 -0.64 -42.92 64.25
C ARG A 11 -1.45 -41.63 64.10
N ARG A 12 -2.61 -41.84 63.51
CA ARG A 12 -3.77 -41.00 63.43
C ARG A 12 -4.26 -40.51 64.79
N ALA A 13 -4.70 -39.26 64.87
CA ALA A 13 -5.71 -38.80 65.78
C ALA A 13 -6.75 -37.99 64.97
N ALA A 14 -7.96 -38.49 64.98
CA ALA A 14 -9.15 -37.78 64.47
C ALA A 14 -9.65 -36.84 65.55
N ILE A 15 -9.85 -35.58 65.17
CA ILE A 15 -10.63 -34.61 65.96
C ILE A 15 -11.77 -34.15 65.08
N THR A 16 -12.95 -34.61 65.42
CA THR A 16 -14.23 -34.10 64.89
C THR A 16 -14.55 -32.76 65.53
N THR A 17 -14.58 -31.70 64.76
CA THR A 17 -15.17 -30.44 65.16
C THR A 17 -16.27 -30.09 64.16
N ALA A 18 -17.51 -30.09 64.68
CA ALA A 18 -18.68 -29.60 63.96
C ALA A 18 -18.59 -28.07 63.82
N ALA A 19 -18.58 -27.58 62.57
CA ALA A 19 -18.72 -26.17 62.30
C ALA A 19 -20.04 -25.92 61.58
N ALA A 20 -20.80 -25.01 62.16
CA ALA A 20 -22.11 -24.57 61.69
C ALA A 20 -22.00 -23.93 60.29
N LEU A 21 -22.88 -24.37 59.40
CA LEU A 21 -23.03 -23.84 58.04
C LEU A 21 -23.83 -22.55 58.08
N THR A 22 -23.16 -21.38 58.01
CA THR A 22 -23.82 -20.11 57.71
C THR A 22 -23.91 -19.99 56.18
N VAL A 23 -25.12 -20.13 55.67
CA VAL A 23 -25.42 -19.83 54.23
C VAL A 23 -25.39 -18.32 54.05
N VAL A 24 -24.28 -17.81 53.55
CA VAL A 24 -24.20 -16.46 52.97
C VAL A 24 -24.72 -16.55 51.56
N GLY A 25 -25.91 -16.00 51.29
CA GLY A 25 -26.49 -15.87 49.99
C GLY A 25 -25.59 -14.96 49.13
N ALA A 26 -24.76 -15.56 48.26
CA ALA A 26 -24.09 -14.81 47.22
C ALA A 26 -25.13 -14.46 46.14
N GLY A 27 -25.51 -13.18 46.10
CA GLY A 27 -26.25 -12.65 44.97
C GLY A 27 -25.45 -12.84 43.70
N ILE A 28 -25.93 -13.67 42.78
CA ILE A 28 -25.42 -13.75 41.42
C ILE A 28 -25.79 -12.42 40.77
N ALA A 29 -24.85 -11.48 40.73
CA ALA A 29 -24.94 -10.35 39.80
C ALA A 29 -24.97 -10.95 38.41
N ALA A 30 -26.11 -10.87 37.72
CA ALA A 30 -26.21 -11.16 36.30
C ALA A 30 -25.24 -10.20 35.60
N ILE A 31 -24.12 -10.75 35.14
CA ILE A 31 -23.27 -10.04 34.19
C ILE A 31 -24.13 -9.99 32.92
N GLY A 32 -24.82 -8.87 32.74
CA GLY A 32 -25.48 -8.58 31.48
C GLY A 32 -24.43 -8.71 30.40
N THR A 33 -24.62 -9.64 29.50
CA THR A 33 -23.92 -9.64 28.24
C THR A 33 -24.25 -8.30 27.61
N ALA A 34 -23.28 -7.38 27.59
CA ALA A 34 -23.42 -6.17 26.77
C ALA A 34 -23.66 -6.69 25.36
N ASP A 35 -24.87 -6.49 24.84
CA ASP A 35 -25.16 -6.70 23.43
C ASP A 35 -24.09 -5.91 22.69
N ALA A 36 -23.30 -6.63 21.86
CA ALA A 36 -22.34 -5.98 20.98
C ALA A 36 -23.16 -5.04 20.10
N ALA A 37 -23.06 -3.75 20.36
CA ALA A 37 -23.79 -2.74 19.61
C ALA A 37 -23.53 -3.02 18.12
N THR A 38 -24.59 -3.24 17.37
CA THR A 38 -24.49 -3.50 15.93
C THR A 38 -23.74 -2.33 15.32
N ALA A 39 -22.61 -2.60 14.66
CA ALA A 39 -21.74 -1.56 14.11
C ALA A 39 -22.55 -0.69 13.13
N ALA A 40 -22.60 0.62 13.36
CA ALA A 40 -23.43 1.53 12.61
C ALA A 40 -22.95 1.64 11.15
N THR A 41 -23.90 1.68 10.22
CA THR A 41 -23.62 2.07 8.83
C THR A 41 -24.14 3.47 8.57
N TYR A 42 -23.26 4.37 8.18
CA TYR A 42 -23.59 5.72 7.72
C TYR A 42 -23.53 5.81 6.21
N TYR A 43 -24.45 6.57 5.64
CA TYR A 43 -24.52 6.81 4.20
C TYR A 43 -24.20 8.27 3.90
N VAL A 44 -23.44 8.47 2.84
CA VAL A 44 -23.06 9.81 2.34
C VAL A 44 -23.52 9.93 0.90
N ALA A 45 -24.11 11.07 0.53
CA ALA A 45 -24.56 11.36 -0.83
C ALA A 45 -24.37 12.83 -1.17
N THR A 46 -24.11 13.17 -2.44
CA THR A 46 -23.98 14.57 -2.90
C THR A 46 -25.24 15.40 -2.70
N THR A 47 -26.40 14.75 -2.55
CA THR A 47 -27.69 15.35 -2.26
C THR A 47 -28.07 15.29 -0.78
N GLY A 48 -27.15 14.84 0.09
CA GLY A 48 -27.38 14.69 1.52
C GLY A 48 -27.32 16.00 2.31
N SER A 49 -27.41 15.87 3.64
CA SER A 49 -27.24 17.00 4.56
C SER A 49 -26.51 16.52 5.83
N ASP A 50 -25.51 17.28 6.31
CA ASP A 50 -24.78 16.94 7.54
C ASP A 50 -25.60 17.11 8.82
N SER A 51 -26.80 17.68 8.72
CA SER A 51 -27.83 17.67 9.77
C SER A 51 -28.78 16.48 9.72
N ALA A 52 -28.68 15.63 8.67
CA ALA A 52 -29.50 14.44 8.52
C ALA A 52 -29.07 13.32 9.48
N ALA A 53 -29.79 12.20 9.48
CA ALA A 53 -29.52 11.06 10.36
C ALA A 53 -28.39 10.13 9.87
N GLY A 54 -27.86 10.31 8.64
CA GLY A 54 -26.85 9.46 8.03
C GLY A 54 -27.37 8.09 7.59
N THR A 55 -28.68 7.91 7.50
CA THR A 55 -29.29 6.68 6.97
C THR A 55 -29.31 6.70 5.42
N LEU A 56 -29.62 5.57 4.78
CA LEU A 56 -29.73 5.52 3.32
C LEU A 56 -30.84 6.46 2.80
N ALA A 57 -31.92 6.65 3.53
CA ALA A 57 -33.02 7.54 3.15
C ALA A 57 -32.73 9.03 3.50
N ALA A 58 -31.82 9.29 4.44
CA ALA A 58 -31.43 10.63 4.88
C ALA A 58 -29.90 10.69 5.08
N PRO A 59 -29.10 10.65 3.99
CA PRO A 59 -27.65 10.56 4.03
C PRO A 59 -27.00 11.88 4.47
N PHE A 60 -25.77 11.80 4.97
CA PHE A 60 -24.92 12.97 5.16
C PHE A 60 -24.48 13.56 3.81
N ALA A 61 -24.12 14.84 3.82
CA ALA A 61 -23.54 15.50 2.65
C ALA A 61 -22.05 15.21 2.49
N THR A 62 -21.31 15.09 3.62
CA THR A 62 -19.86 15.00 3.60
C THR A 62 -19.35 13.68 4.20
N ILE A 63 -18.28 13.15 3.62
CA ILE A 63 -17.56 11.99 4.15
C ILE A 63 -17.00 12.34 5.54
N GLN A 64 -16.53 13.57 5.74
CA GLN A 64 -15.98 14.03 7.03
C GLN A 64 -17.01 13.96 8.16
N LYS A 65 -18.28 14.27 7.88
CA LYS A 65 -19.36 14.12 8.89
C LYS A 65 -19.54 12.68 9.30
N ALA A 66 -19.54 11.74 8.37
CA ALA A 66 -19.65 10.32 8.68
C ALA A 66 -18.43 9.82 9.48
N ILE A 67 -17.21 10.26 9.14
CA ILE A 67 -15.97 9.93 9.86
C ILE A 67 -16.03 10.42 11.31
N SER A 68 -16.61 11.60 11.57
CA SER A 68 -16.71 12.14 12.93
C SER A 68 -17.63 11.34 13.88
N LEU A 69 -18.43 10.43 13.33
CA LEU A 69 -19.43 9.65 14.08
C LEU A 69 -19.16 8.15 14.09
N VAL A 70 -18.40 7.65 13.10
CA VAL A 70 -18.15 6.21 12.97
C VAL A 70 -17.25 5.72 14.11
N ALA A 71 -17.59 4.56 14.65
CA ALA A 71 -16.79 3.85 15.66
C ALA A 71 -16.22 2.55 15.07
N ALA A 72 -15.38 1.88 15.85
CA ALA A 72 -14.79 0.59 15.47
C ALA A 72 -15.87 -0.42 15.02
N GLY A 73 -15.63 -1.07 13.90
CA GLY A 73 -16.56 -1.98 13.22
C GLY A 73 -17.60 -1.30 12.34
N GLY A 74 -17.74 0.02 12.41
CA GLY A 74 -18.72 0.77 11.61
C GLY A 74 -18.35 0.87 10.14
N THR A 75 -19.33 1.23 9.32
CA THR A 75 -19.21 1.38 7.88
C THR A 75 -19.68 2.76 7.43
N ILE A 76 -18.94 3.37 6.53
CA ILE A 76 -19.32 4.55 5.77
C ILE A 76 -19.50 4.14 4.32
N ALA A 77 -20.73 4.16 3.82
CA ALA A 77 -21.10 3.80 2.45
C ALA A 77 -21.38 5.10 1.66
N VAL A 78 -20.49 5.40 0.71
CA VAL A 78 -20.55 6.63 -0.09
C VAL A 78 -21.29 6.35 -1.39
N ARG A 79 -22.37 7.10 -1.65
CA ARG A 79 -23.15 7.03 -2.89
C ARG A 79 -22.36 7.64 -4.06
N GLY A 80 -22.69 7.19 -5.25
CA GLY A 80 -22.06 7.67 -6.48
C GLY A 80 -22.17 9.19 -6.67
N GLY A 81 -21.09 9.76 -7.19
CA GLY A 81 -20.99 11.19 -7.47
C GLY A 81 -19.59 11.74 -7.27
N THR A 82 -19.41 13.01 -7.62
CA THR A 82 -18.17 13.76 -7.35
C THR A 82 -18.35 14.59 -6.09
N TYR A 83 -17.41 14.46 -5.17
CA TYR A 83 -17.34 15.15 -3.89
C TYR A 83 -16.20 16.17 -3.93
N PRO A 84 -16.47 17.44 -4.34
CA PRO A 84 -15.45 18.48 -4.33
C PRO A 84 -15.11 18.87 -2.91
N LEU A 85 -13.82 18.85 -2.58
CA LEU A 85 -13.32 19.14 -1.24
C LEU A 85 -12.94 20.62 -1.11
N THR A 86 -13.40 21.28 -0.05
CA THR A 86 -12.92 22.60 0.38
C THR A 86 -11.94 22.51 1.56
N ALA A 87 -11.90 21.35 2.22
CA ALA A 87 -10.90 20.95 3.21
C ALA A 87 -10.65 19.46 3.02
N ASN A 88 -9.41 19.02 3.24
CA ASN A 88 -9.08 17.61 3.10
C ASN A 88 -9.80 16.73 4.15
N ILE A 89 -10.07 15.50 3.78
CA ILE A 89 -10.67 14.51 4.67
C ILE A 89 -9.62 14.08 5.69
N GLN A 90 -9.93 14.25 6.99
CA GLN A 90 -9.07 13.88 8.11
C GLN A 90 -9.57 12.58 8.76
N ILE A 91 -8.73 11.54 8.78
CA ILE A 91 -9.01 10.25 9.42
C ILE A 91 -8.02 10.06 10.57
N THR A 92 -8.48 10.30 11.81
CA THR A 92 -7.66 10.21 13.03
C THR A 92 -8.20 9.20 14.03
N THR A 93 -9.43 8.73 13.87
CA THR A 93 -10.01 7.67 14.71
C THR A 93 -9.65 6.31 14.16
N SER A 94 -9.16 5.41 15.01
CA SER A 94 -8.79 4.05 14.62
C SER A 94 -9.91 3.05 14.89
N GLY A 95 -10.01 2.03 14.04
CA GLY A 95 -10.70 0.80 14.35
C GLY A 95 -9.89 -0.10 15.28
N THR A 96 -10.20 -1.38 15.29
CA THR A 96 -9.39 -2.41 15.96
C THR A 96 -9.17 -3.58 14.98
N ALA A 97 -8.20 -4.44 15.25
CA ALA A 97 -7.97 -5.63 14.42
C ALA A 97 -9.21 -6.53 14.31
N ALA A 98 -10.00 -6.64 15.40
CA ALA A 98 -11.23 -7.42 15.43
C ALA A 98 -12.45 -6.67 14.86
N ALA A 99 -12.40 -5.34 14.82
CA ALA A 99 -13.49 -4.47 14.39
C ALA A 99 -12.94 -3.28 13.56
N PRO A 100 -12.43 -3.51 12.34
CA PRO A 100 -11.95 -2.44 11.48
C PRO A 100 -13.09 -1.53 11.04
N ILE A 101 -12.80 -0.26 10.81
CA ILE A 101 -13.76 0.68 10.23
C ILE A 101 -13.69 0.58 8.71
N THR A 102 -14.83 0.63 8.03
CA THR A 102 -14.90 0.54 6.57
C THR A 102 -15.37 1.85 5.97
N LEU A 103 -14.61 2.38 5.00
CA LEU A 103 -15.02 3.47 4.09
C LEU A 103 -15.09 2.88 2.68
N THR A 104 -16.28 2.85 2.10
CA THR A 104 -16.48 2.17 0.81
C THR A 104 -17.49 2.90 -0.08
N ARG A 105 -17.37 2.69 -1.38
CA ARG A 105 -18.47 3.03 -2.31
C ARG A 105 -19.71 2.19 -1.98
N TYR A 106 -20.89 2.73 -2.21
CA TYR A 106 -22.14 1.99 -2.10
C TYR A 106 -22.33 1.10 -3.34
N GLY A 107 -22.36 -0.21 -3.12
CA GLY A 107 -22.45 -1.18 -4.22
C GLY A 107 -21.30 -1.04 -5.22
N SER A 108 -21.62 -0.81 -6.49
CA SER A 108 -20.66 -0.57 -7.58
C SER A 108 -20.67 0.88 -8.08
N GLU A 109 -21.25 1.79 -7.33
CA GLU A 109 -21.37 3.20 -7.74
C GLU A 109 -19.99 3.87 -7.82
N LYS A 110 -19.78 4.71 -8.83
CA LYS A 110 -18.53 5.46 -8.98
C LYS A 110 -18.53 6.65 -8.03
N VAL A 111 -17.54 6.70 -7.15
CA VAL A 111 -17.31 7.78 -6.17
C VAL A 111 -16.00 8.46 -6.51
N VAL A 112 -16.04 9.77 -6.77
CA VAL A 112 -14.84 10.59 -7.01
C VAL A 112 -14.69 11.61 -5.89
N ILE A 113 -13.59 11.59 -5.20
CA ILE A 113 -13.18 12.60 -4.22
C ILE A 113 -12.23 13.55 -4.95
N ASP A 114 -12.68 14.79 -5.14
CA ASP A 114 -11.98 15.78 -5.95
C ASP A 114 -11.34 16.86 -5.06
N GLY A 115 -10.02 16.91 -5.09
CA GLY A 115 -9.19 17.80 -4.27
C GLY A 115 -8.80 19.12 -4.97
N GLU A 116 -9.28 19.43 -6.18
CA GLU A 116 -8.83 20.59 -6.98
C GLU A 116 -8.95 21.94 -6.23
N ALA A 117 -9.96 22.10 -5.38
CA ALA A 117 -10.18 23.33 -4.63
C ALA A 117 -9.46 23.35 -3.26
N LEU A 118 -8.66 22.34 -2.93
CA LEU A 118 -7.89 22.31 -1.69
C LEU A 118 -6.74 23.34 -1.70
N ALA A 119 -6.41 23.84 -0.54
CA ALA A 119 -5.20 24.60 -0.35
C ALA A 119 -3.98 23.77 -0.78
N TYR A 120 -2.96 24.43 -1.36
CA TYR A 120 -1.74 23.77 -1.88
C TYR A 120 -1.94 22.89 -3.13
N THR A 121 -2.99 23.14 -3.89
CA THR A 121 -3.29 22.45 -5.13
C THR A 121 -3.38 23.48 -6.29
N PRO A 122 -2.34 23.59 -7.18
CA PRO A 122 -1.06 22.86 -7.18
C PRO A 122 0.01 23.35 -6.18
N GLY A 123 -0.15 24.48 -5.51
CA GLY A 123 0.86 25.12 -4.69
C GLY A 123 1.96 25.83 -5.51
N ALA A 124 2.61 26.83 -4.91
CA ALA A 124 3.69 27.57 -5.56
C ALA A 124 4.97 26.73 -5.66
N VAL A 125 5.76 26.92 -6.72
CA VAL A 125 7.07 26.27 -6.90
C VAL A 125 7.96 26.51 -5.66
N GLY A 126 8.60 25.48 -5.17
CA GLY A 126 9.45 25.53 -3.96
C GLY A 126 8.71 25.64 -2.63
N SER A 127 7.36 25.71 -2.64
CA SER A 127 6.59 25.75 -1.40
C SER A 127 6.55 24.41 -0.69
N THR A 128 6.28 24.41 0.62
CA THR A 128 6.05 23.21 1.42
C THR A 128 4.57 23.03 1.71
N ILE A 129 4.12 21.78 1.80
CA ILE A 129 2.77 21.45 2.23
C ILE A 129 2.83 21.08 3.71
N PRO A 130 2.10 21.79 4.61
CA PRO A 130 2.01 21.39 6.01
C PRO A 130 1.54 19.94 6.15
N SER A 131 2.09 19.21 7.11
CA SER A 131 1.80 17.75 7.24
C SER A 131 0.29 17.45 7.23
N ALA A 132 -0.49 18.16 8.02
CA ALA A 132 -1.93 17.96 8.11
C ALA A 132 -2.71 18.33 6.82
N GLN A 133 -2.07 19.00 5.86
CA GLN A 133 -2.68 19.37 4.57
C GLN A 133 -2.24 18.45 3.43
N ARG A 134 -1.39 17.48 3.69
CA ARG A 134 -1.01 16.47 2.70
C ARG A 134 -2.15 15.48 2.50
N GLY A 135 -2.49 15.23 1.26
CA GLY A 135 -3.55 14.32 0.85
C GLY A 135 -4.95 14.94 0.78
N ALA A 136 -5.69 14.63 -0.29
CA ALA A 136 -7.15 14.82 -0.32
C ALA A 136 -7.79 13.97 0.81
N ILE A 137 -7.20 12.78 1.07
CA ILE A 137 -7.43 12.01 2.30
C ILE A 137 -6.13 12.02 3.10
N HIS A 138 -6.14 12.69 4.25
CA HIS A 138 -5.08 12.64 5.26
C HIS A 138 -5.45 11.65 6.35
N MET A 139 -4.59 10.65 6.58
CA MET A 139 -4.87 9.56 7.51
C MET A 139 -3.72 9.39 8.50
N GLU A 140 -4.03 9.46 9.79
CA GLU A 140 -3.17 9.07 10.90
C GLU A 140 -3.94 8.09 11.80
N ALA A 141 -4.35 6.96 11.24
CA ALA A 141 -5.23 6.00 11.91
C ALA A 141 -4.92 4.56 11.48
N SER A 142 -5.41 3.61 12.26
CA SER A 142 -5.17 2.19 12.10
C SER A 142 -6.46 1.39 11.97
N TYR A 143 -6.37 0.21 11.33
CA TYR A 143 -7.46 -0.74 11.17
C TYR A 143 -8.66 -0.18 10.41
N TRP A 144 -8.38 0.41 9.25
CA TRP A 144 -9.38 0.81 8.27
C TRP A 144 -9.38 -0.11 7.05
N LYS A 145 -10.55 -0.22 6.42
CA LYS A 145 -10.71 -0.75 5.06
C LYS A 145 -11.24 0.37 4.18
N VAL A 146 -10.43 0.83 3.23
CA VAL A 146 -10.81 1.85 2.23
C VAL A 146 -10.99 1.14 0.90
N VAL A 147 -12.20 1.13 0.35
CA VAL A 147 -12.55 0.26 -0.78
C VAL A 147 -13.24 1.00 -1.91
N GLY A 148 -12.69 0.90 -3.12
CA GLY A 148 -13.37 1.28 -4.35
C GLY A 148 -13.63 2.77 -4.54
N LEU A 149 -12.78 3.62 -3.99
CA LEU A 149 -12.87 5.08 -4.13
C LEU A 149 -11.87 5.59 -5.16
N GLU A 150 -12.25 6.63 -5.90
CA GLU A 150 -11.39 7.38 -6.81
C GLU A 150 -11.06 8.73 -6.17
N ILE A 151 -9.77 9.06 -6.12
CA ILE A 151 -9.26 10.29 -5.51
C ILE A 151 -8.41 11.03 -6.54
N ALA A 152 -8.76 12.25 -6.85
CA ALA A 152 -8.10 13.04 -7.87
C ALA A 152 -7.81 14.47 -7.43
N HIS A 153 -6.83 15.09 -8.11
CA HIS A 153 -6.51 16.53 -8.04
C HIS A 153 -6.14 17.03 -6.64
N GLY A 154 -5.78 16.14 -5.71
CA GLY A 154 -5.33 16.55 -4.37
C GLY A 154 -3.86 17.00 -4.35
N PRO A 155 -3.43 17.67 -3.26
CA PRO A 155 -1.98 17.91 -3.02
C PRO A 155 -1.17 16.63 -2.90
N TYR A 156 -1.76 15.55 -2.47
CA TYR A 156 -1.55 14.13 -2.66
C TYR A 156 -2.92 13.50 -2.84
N GLY A 157 -3.02 12.30 -3.39
CA GLY A 157 -4.29 11.59 -3.35
C GLY A 157 -4.61 11.10 -1.93
N ILE A 158 -3.89 10.09 -1.44
CA ILE A 158 -3.94 9.62 -0.05
C ILE A 158 -2.57 9.84 0.59
N TYR A 159 -2.57 10.45 1.77
CA TYR A 159 -1.38 10.54 2.63
C TYR A 159 -1.65 9.82 3.95
N CYS A 160 -1.03 8.66 4.14
CA CYS A 160 -1.20 7.79 5.30
C CYS A 160 0.08 7.82 6.14
N ASN A 161 0.06 8.51 7.26
CA ASN A 161 1.22 8.68 8.14
C ASN A 161 1.00 7.95 9.46
N LYS A 162 1.98 7.14 9.89
CA LYS A 162 1.89 6.31 11.10
C LYS A 162 0.68 5.37 11.10
N CYS A 163 0.40 4.79 9.98
CA CYS A 163 -0.75 3.92 9.71
C CYS A 163 -0.42 2.45 9.98
N THR A 164 -1.30 1.71 10.66
CA THR A 164 -1.07 0.29 10.95
C THR A 164 -2.33 -0.55 10.71
N GLY A 165 -2.15 -1.69 10.04
CA GLY A 165 -3.21 -2.68 9.86
C GLY A 165 -4.36 -2.23 8.96
N ASN A 166 -4.11 -1.29 8.04
CA ASN A 166 -5.11 -0.82 7.11
C ASN A 166 -5.13 -1.66 5.83
N THR A 167 -6.28 -1.75 5.19
CA THR A 167 -6.44 -2.32 3.85
C THR A 167 -6.99 -1.26 2.92
N PHE A 168 -6.30 -1.04 1.81
CA PHE A 168 -6.75 -0.20 0.69
C PHE A 168 -6.96 -1.12 -0.50
N ASP A 169 -8.20 -1.29 -0.94
CA ASP A 169 -8.55 -2.22 -2.02
C ASP A 169 -9.32 -1.53 -3.14
N GLN A 170 -8.88 -1.73 -4.37
CA GLN A 170 -9.49 -1.13 -5.56
C GLN A 170 -9.62 0.39 -5.47
N VAL A 171 -8.66 1.04 -4.82
CA VAL A 171 -8.57 2.50 -4.78
C VAL A 171 -7.91 2.97 -6.07
N VAL A 172 -8.37 4.11 -6.57
CA VAL A 172 -7.80 4.81 -7.73
C VAL A 172 -7.32 6.18 -7.28
N THR A 173 -6.06 6.51 -7.55
CA THR A 173 -5.51 7.85 -7.28
C THR A 173 -4.90 8.41 -8.56
N HIS A 174 -5.30 9.59 -9.01
CA HIS A 174 -4.80 10.10 -10.27
C HIS A 174 -4.83 11.63 -10.37
N ASP A 175 -4.02 12.14 -11.27
CA ASP A 175 -3.92 13.59 -11.57
C ASP A 175 -3.66 14.46 -10.34
N ASN A 176 -3.07 13.88 -9.26
CA ASN A 176 -2.70 14.61 -8.06
C ASN A 176 -1.44 15.45 -8.29
N TYR A 177 -1.25 16.47 -7.44
CA TYR A 177 -0.14 17.42 -7.53
C TYR A 177 1.08 17.05 -6.69
N GLU A 178 1.11 15.84 -6.20
CA GLU A 178 2.21 15.08 -5.58
C GLU A 178 1.91 13.58 -5.74
N THR A 179 2.59 12.70 -4.98
CA THR A 179 2.38 11.25 -5.01
C THR A 179 0.90 10.85 -4.90
N GLY A 180 0.47 9.93 -5.74
CA GLY A 180 -0.92 9.45 -5.75
C GLY A 180 -1.33 8.80 -4.43
N PHE A 181 -0.52 7.87 -3.91
CA PHE A 181 -0.70 7.29 -2.58
C PHE A 181 0.65 7.26 -1.84
N GLN A 182 0.73 7.90 -0.69
CA GLN A 182 1.92 7.86 0.15
C GLN A 182 1.65 7.24 1.52
N LEU A 183 2.43 6.21 1.87
CA LEU A 183 2.54 5.63 3.20
C LEU A 183 3.85 6.11 3.81
N GLN A 184 3.80 6.75 4.99
CA GLN A 184 4.95 7.42 5.60
C GLN A 184 5.04 7.15 7.10
N GLY A 185 6.20 7.45 7.68
CA GLY A 185 6.43 7.33 9.12
C GLY A 185 6.48 5.88 9.62
N VAL A 186 6.18 5.65 10.89
CA VAL A 186 6.13 4.30 11.45
C VAL A 186 4.81 3.63 11.07
N SER A 187 4.80 2.96 9.92
CA SER A 187 3.61 2.37 9.30
C SER A 187 3.82 0.87 9.04
N ALA A 188 2.96 0.02 9.60
CA ALA A 188 3.14 -1.43 9.60
C ALA A 188 1.86 -2.22 9.24
N ASN A 189 2.03 -3.43 8.70
CA ASN A 189 0.94 -4.37 8.44
C ASN A 189 -0.19 -3.79 7.57
N ASN A 190 0.14 -2.88 6.64
CA ASN A 190 -0.83 -2.35 5.70
C ASN A 190 -0.86 -3.21 4.43
N LEU A 191 -2.06 -3.41 3.88
CA LEU A 191 -2.30 -4.09 2.62
C LEU A 191 -2.82 -3.08 1.59
N ILE A 192 -2.02 -2.84 0.54
CA ILE A 192 -2.40 -2.05 -0.63
C ILE A 192 -2.69 -3.04 -1.75
N LEU A 193 -3.97 -3.24 -2.04
CA LEU A 193 -4.48 -4.26 -2.96
C LEU A 193 -5.16 -3.60 -4.15
N ASN A 194 -4.77 -4.03 -5.35
CA ASN A 194 -5.41 -3.60 -6.61
C ASN A 194 -5.48 -2.07 -6.79
N LEU A 195 -4.46 -1.36 -6.34
CA LEU A 195 -4.36 0.10 -6.51
C LEU A 195 -4.14 0.43 -8.00
N ASP A 196 -4.87 1.42 -8.51
CA ASP A 196 -4.54 2.15 -9.74
C ASP A 196 -4.03 3.54 -9.38
N SER A 197 -2.79 3.87 -9.73
CA SER A 197 -2.24 5.20 -9.45
C SER A 197 -1.50 5.75 -10.67
N TYR A 198 -2.00 6.87 -11.21
CA TYR A 198 -1.52 7.36 -12.50
C TYR A 198 -1.64 8.87 -12.69
N ASN A 199 -0.87 9.37 -13.65
CA ASN A 199 -0.86 10.78 -14.05
C ASN A 199 -0.57 11.76 -12.90
N ASN A 200 0.04 11.31 -11.82
CA ASN A 200 0.42 12.21 -10.74
C ASN A 200 1.60 13.08 -11.18
N ARG A 201 1.57 14.36 -10.80
CA ARG A 201 2.52 15.38 -11.25
C ARG A 201 2.97 16.24 -10.09
N ASP A 202 4.16 16.79 -10.16
CA ASP A 202 4.72 17.64 -9.10
C ASP A 202 5.26 18.96 -9.67
N PRO A 203 4.38 19.90 -10.04
CA PRO A 203 4.83 21.20 -10.56
C PRO A 203 5.54 22.03 -9.50
N ARG A 204 5.36 21.71 -8.23
CA ARG A 204 5.93 22.42 -7.08
C ARG A 204 7.40 22.10 -6.87
N LYS A 205 7.86 20.89 -7.22
CA LYS A 205 9.24 20.43 -7.08
C LYS A 205 9.82 19.91 -8.41
N ASN A 206 9.43 20.50 -9.49
CA ASN A 206 9.96 20.18 -10.82
C ASN A 206 9.77 18.70 -11.24
N GLY A 207 8.77 18.04 -10.72
CA GLY A 207 8.47 16.63 -11.03
C GLY A 207 9.25 15.61 -10.21
N GLU A 208 9.99 16.01 -9.17
CA GLU A 208 10.91 15.14 -8.41
C GLU A 208 10.22 14.18 -7.43
N SER A 209 8.95 14.38 -7.11
CA SER A 209 8.34 13.70 -5.94
C SER A 209 7.01 13.01 -6.20
N ALA A 210 6.40 13.15 -7.38
CA ALA A 210 5.06 12.60 -7.63
C ALA A 210 5.12 11.20 -8.24
N ASP A 211 5.17 10.22 -7.33
CA ASP A 211 5.09 8.81 -7.67
C ASP A 211 3.65 8.31 -7.82
N GLY A 212 3.51 7.10 -8.36
CA GLY A 212 2.26 6.37 -8.24
C GLY A 212 2.00 5.96 -6.78
N LEU A 213 2.95 5.25 -6.18
CA LEU A 213 2.90 4.78 -4.80
C LEU A 213 4.24 5.00 -4.10
N GLY A 214 4.26 5.87 -3.10
CA GLY A 214 5.39 6.05 -2.20
C GLY A 214 5.20 5.30 -0.89
N VAL A 215 6.17 4.49 -0.47
CA VAL A 215 6.30 3.95 0.88
C VAL A 215 7.61 4.52 1.42
N LYS A 216 7.54 5.71 2.01
CA LYS A 216 8.71 6.59 2.17
C LYS A 216 8.95 7.03 3.60
N GLU A 217 10.19 7.46 3.89
CA GLU A 217 10.57 8.22 5.09
C GLU A 217 10.03 7.59 6.38
N GLY A 218 10.37 6.33 6.63
CA GLY A 218 9.81 5.65 7.78
C GLY A 218 10.30 4.24 7.99
N SER A 219 9.46 3.49 8.70
CA SER A 219 9.72 2.09 9.05
C SER A 219 8.40 1.37 9.34
N GLY A 220 8.49 0.05 9.55
CA GLY A 220 7.37 -0.80 9.93
C GLY A 220 7.24 -2.01 9.02
N THR A 221 7.25 -3.19 9.62
CA THR A 221 7.20 -4.47 8.88
C THR A 221 5.78 -4.84 8.46
N GLY A 222 5.66 -5.83 7.57
CA GLY A 222 4.38 -6.42 7.18
C GLY A 222 3.58 -5.60 6.16
N ASN A 223 4.15 -4.55 5.55
CA ASN A 223 3.49 -3.84 4.47
C ASN A 223 3.54 -4.66 3.17
N VAL A 224 2.40 -4.82 2.53
CA VAL A 224 2.23 -5.59 1.30
C VAL A 224 1.55 -4.75 0.23
N VAL A 225 2.16 -4.72 -0.96
CA VAL A 225 1.59 -4.16 -2.19
C VAL A 225 1.29 -5.32 -3.15
N ARG A 226 0.06 -5.49 -3.57
CA ARG A 226 -0.32 -6.56 -4.48
C ARG A 226 -1.33 -6.11 -5.53
N GLY A 227 -1.05 -6.46 -6.79
CA GLY A 227 -1.94 -6.15 -7.90
C GLY A 227 -2.00 -4.66 -8.24
N ALA A 228 -1.01 -3.86 -7.86
CA ALA A 228 -0.96 -2.43 -8.17
C ALA A 228 -0.63 -2.21 -9.66
N ARG A 229 -1.24 -1.17 -10.24
CA ARG A 229 -0.85 -0.61 -11.54
C ARG A 229 -0.46 0.85 -11.32
N LEU A 230 0.77 1.19 -11.69
CA LEU A 230 1.39 2.48 -11.42
C LEU A 230 1.94 3.04 -12.74
N TRP A 231 1.28 4.07 -13.31
CA TRP A 231 1.66 4.49 -14.67
C TRP A 231 1.53 5.98 -14.94
N ASN A 232 2.35 6.42 -15.88
CA ASN A 232 2.36 7.81 -16.35
C ASN A 232 2.59 8.85 -15.25
N ASN A 233 3.15 8.47 -14.12
CA ASN A 233 3.53 9.43 -13.09
C ASN A 233 4.78 10.19 -13.53
N ILE A 234 4.91 11.43 -13.09
CA ILE A 234 6.01 12.27 -13.56
C ILE A 234 7.36 11.85 -12.98
N ASP A 235 7.35 11.21 -11.82
CA ASP A 235 8.51 10.63 -11.16
C ASP A 235 8.45 9.08 -11.26
N ASP A 236 8.52 8.35 -10.18
CA ASP A 236 8.58 6.90 -10.18
C ASP A 236 7.19 6.24 -10.17
N GLY A 237 7.12 4.99 -10.57
CA GLY A 237 5.90 4.22 -10.33
C GLY A 237 5.74 3.84 -8.87
N PHE A 238 6.72 3.14 -8.32
CA PHE A 238 6.85 2.81 -6.90
C PHE A 238 8.15 3.37 -6.34
N ASP A 239 8.09 3.99 -5.16
CA ASP A 239 9.28 4.52 -4.49
C ASP A 239 9.31 4.17 -2.99
N ALA A 240 10.44 3.55 -2.54
CA ALA A 240 10.72 3.20 -1.15
C ALA A 240 11.78 4.11 -0.50
N TRP A 241 11.85 5.39 -0.92
CA TRP A 241 12.82 6.36 -0.42
C TRP A 241 12.84 6.44 1.11
N SER A 242 14.01 6.19 1.70
CA SER A 242 14.24 6.29 3.15
C SER A 242 13.29 5.44 4.01
N PHE A 243 12.75 4.32 3.47
CA PHE A 243 11.94 3.38 4.25
C PHE A 243 12.79 2.18 4.69
N SER A 244 12.98 2.03 6.00
CA SER A 244 14.01 1.16 6.58
C SER A 244 13.56 -0.29 6.87
N SER A 245 12.31 -0.63 6.59
CA SER A 245 11.76 -1.97 6.85
C SER A 245 11.37 -2.70 5.57
N PRO A 246 11.36 -4.05 5.55
CA PRO A 246 10.96 -4.82 4.38
C PRO A 246 9.54 -4.53 3.91
N ILE A 247 9.38 -4.37 2.60
CA ILE A 247 8.10 -4.28 1.90
C ILE A 247 8.00 -5.48 0.97
N THR A 248 6.81 -6.10 0.90
CA THR A 248 6.52 -7.15 -0.07
C THR A 248 5.70 -6.58 -1.23
N ILE A 249 6.18 -6.75 -2.47
CA ILE A 249 5.52 -6.30 -3.70
C ILE A 249 5.25 -7.52 -4.58
N GLN A 250 4.00 -7.72 -4.97
CA GLN A 250 3.56 -8.89 -5.72
C GLN A 250 2.58 -8.53 -6.83
N ASP A 251 2.64 -9.26 -7.95
CA ASP A 251 1.64 -9.23 -9.01
C ASP A 251 1.33 -7.80 -9.52
N SER A 252 2.33 -6.91 -9.50
CA SER A 252 2.16 -5.48 -9.75
C SER A 252 2.84 -5.05 -11.04
N ILE A 253 2.30 -4.00 -11.67
CA ILE A 253 2.87 -3.46 -12.89
C ILE A 253 3.16 -1.97 -12.76
N SER A 254 4.28 -1.52 -13.34
CA SER A 254 4.70 -0.12 -13.34
C SER A 254 5.22 0.26 -14.72
N TYR A 255 4.59 1.27 -15.36
CA TYR A 255 4.93 1.58 -16.74
C TYR A 255 4.74 3.03 -17.14
N GLY A 256 5.57 3.49 -18.10
CA GLY A 256 5.44 4.81 -18.68
C GLY A 256 5.70 5.96 -17.70
N ASN A 257 6.39 5.72 -16.57
CA ASN A 257 6.71 6.74 -15.58
C ASN A 257 7.95 7.54 -15.98
N GLY A 258 8.12 8.75 -15.41
CA GLY A 258 9.29 9.60 -15.55
C GLY A 258 9.32 10.49 -16.81
N TYR A 259 8.21 10.62 -17.50
CA TYR A 259 8.14 11.50 -18.66
C TYR A 259 7.44 12.82 -18.32
N ASN A 260 8.06 13.92 -18.69
CA ASN A 260 7.49 15.27 -18.49
C ASN A 260 6.33 15.55 -19.46
N ARG A 261 5.17 15.00 -19.19
CA ARG A 261 3.94 15.17 -20.00
C ARG A 261 3.27 16.51 -19.80
N TRP A 262 3.63 17.24 -18.76
CA TRP A 262 2.99 18.50 -18.36
C TRP A 262 3.89 19.71 -18.62
N SER A 263 5.02 19.52 -19.29
CA SER A 263 5.98 20.61 -19.56
C SER A 263 6.42 21.35 -18.30
N VAL A 264 6.61 20.60 -17.21
CA VAL A 264 7.11 21.15 -15.95
C VAL A 264 8.51 21.72 -16.18
N PRO A 265 8.77 23.00 -15.85
CA PRO A 265 10.09 23.60 -16.00
C PRO A 265 11.14 22.89 -15.14
N ASP A 266 12.40 22.88 -15.60
CA ASP A 266 13.56 22.33 -14.88
C ASP A 266 13.31 20.91 -14.36
N PHE A 267 12.61 20.09 -15.16
CA PHE A 267 12.18 18.75 -14.81
C PHE A 267 13.31 17.87 -14.28
N SER A 268 13.08 17.24 -13.15
CA SER A 268 14.07 16.43 -12.42
C SER A 268 13.54 15.05 -11.91
N GLY A 269 12.42 14.58 -12.44
CA GLY A 269 11.88 13.25 -12.07
C GLY A 269 12.81 12.10 -12.47
N ASP A 270 12.89 11.07 -11.63
CA ASP A 270 13.79 9.91 -11.81
C ASP A 270 13.28 8.93 -12.88
N GLY A 271 12.02 8.56 -12.82
CA GLY A 271 11.36 7.76 -13.85
C GLY A 271 11.63 6.26 -13.79
N ASN A 272 11.78 5.69 -12.61
CA ASN A 272 11.91 4.25 -12.44
C ASN A 272 10.56 3.55 -12.38
N GLY A 273 10.53 2.26 -12.72
CA GLY A 273 9.36 1.43 -12.49
C GLY A 273 9.19 1.13 -11.00
N PHE A 274 10.18 0.49 -10.39
CA PHE A 274 10.24 0.18 -8.96
C PHE A 274 11.58 0.63 -8.39
N LYS A 275 11.56 1.69 -7.61
CA LYS A 275 12.70 2.25 -6.88
C LYS A 275 12.66 1.73 -5.45
N LEU A 276 13.60 0.84 -5.12
CA LEU A 276 13.59 0.04 -3.88
C LEU A 276 14.56 0.60 -2.83
N GLY A 277 14.72 1.91 -2.78
CA GLY A 277 15.64 2.53 -1.84
C GLY A 277 15.90 4.00 -2.12
N GLY A 278 17.01 4.47 -1.58
CA GLY A 278 17.43 5.86 -1.65
C GLY A 278 17.31 6.60 -0.33
N SER A 279 18.10 7.62 -0.17
CA SER A 279 18.03 8.58 0.94
C SER A 279 18.92 9.77 0.66
N SER A 280 18.78 10.84 1.42
CA SER A 280 19.70 12.00 1.39
C SER A 280 21.06 11.73 2.05
N GLY A 281 21.34 10.51 2.49
CA GLY A 281 22.59 10.08 3.13
C GLY A 281 22.86 8.60 2.88
N THR A 282 23.42 7.88 3.86
CA THR A 282 23.53 6.43 3.78
C THR A 282 22.11 5.82 3.75
N GLY A 283 21.77 5.17 2.65
CA GLY A 283 20.45 4.55 2.47
C GLY A 283 20.14 3.46 3.50
N PRO A 284 18.87 3.15 3.75
CA PRO A 284 18.49 2.06 4.61
C PRO A 284 18.94 0.71 4.03
N ALA A 285 19.23 -0.26 4.89
CA ALA A 285 19.52 -1.64 4.51
C ALA A 285 18.23 -2.48 4.54
N ALA A 286 17.21 -2.07 3.80
CA ALA A 286 15.89 -2.73 3.81
C ALA A 286 15.84 -3.92 2.83
N SER A 287 15.46 -5.08 3.34
CA SER A 287 15.37 -6.32 2.55
C SER A 287 13.99 -6.47 1.89
N HIS A 288 13.69 -5.62 0.91
CA HIS A 288 12.43 -5.70 0.16
C HIS A 288 12.32 -6.99 -0.66
N ALA A 289 11.10 -7.45 -0.90
CA ALA A 289 10.82 -8.62 -1.72
C ALA A 289 9.87 -8.26 -2.86
N VAL A 290 10.32 -8.45 -4.10
CA VAL A 290 9.50 -8.23 -5.31
C VAL A 290 9.33 -9.55 -6.04
N THR A 291 8.09 -9.92 -6.33
CA THR A 291 7.79 -11.15 -7.06
C THR A 291 6.69 -10.93 -8.10
N ASN A 292 6.80 -11.65 -9.22
CA ASN A 292 5.79 -11.70 -10.28
C ASN A 292 5.30 -10.30 -10.71
N SER A 293 6.23 -9.34 -10.88
CA SER A 293 5.92 -7.95 -11.18
C SER A 293 6.55 -7.52 -12.50
N MET A 294 5.97 -6.52 -13.17
CA MET A 294 6.44 -6.03 -14.46
C MET A 294 6.76 -4.54 -14.42
N ALA A 295 7.89 -4.16 -15.00
CA ALA A 295 8.27 -2.78 -15.25
C ALA A 295 8.55 -2.59 -16.73
N PHE A 296 7.79 -1.72 -17.42
CA PHE A 296 8.01 -1.54 -18.86
C PHE A 296 7.80 -0.11 -19.33
N GLY A 297 8.64 0.30 -20.30
CA GLY A 297 8.52 1.60 -20.93
C GLY A 297 8.70 2.79 -19.97
N ASN A 298 9.44 2.64 -18.88
CA ASN A 298 9.76 3.73 -17.96
C ASN A 298 10.96 4.53 -18.46
N ALA A 299 11.08 5.80 -18.08
CA ALA A 299 12.12 6.71 -18.55
C ALA A 299 13.51 6.41 -17.95
N ALA A 300 13.59 5.60 -16.91
CA ALA A 300 14.85 5.16 -16.34
C ALA A 300 14.90 3.63 -16.19
N HIS A 301 15.08 3.13 -14.97
CA HIS A 301 15.26 1.71 -14.69
C HIS A 301 13.92 0.98 -14.53
N GLY A 302 13.90 -0.33 -14.83
CA GLY A 302 12.74 -1.16 -14.50
C GLY A 302 12.62 -1.37 -13.00
N PHE A 303 13.68 -1.94 -12.42
CA PHE A 303 13.83 -2.16 -10.97
C PHE A 303 15.19 -1.65 -10.55
N THR A 304 15.29 -0.85 -9.49
CA THR A 304 16.57 -0.36 -8.98
C THR A 304 16.64 -0.44 -7.46
N ASP A 305 17.84 -0.78 -6.91
CA ASP A 305 18.09 -0.69 -5.48
C ASP A 305 18.27 0.76 -5.00
N ASN A 306 18.61 1.64 -5.92
CA ASN A 306 18.81 3.08 -5.67
C ASN A 306 19.61 3.36 -4.38
N GLY A 307 20.71 2.63 -4.16
CA GLY A 307 21.57 2.78 -2.99
C GLY A 307 21.07 2.13 -1.70
N ASN A 308 20.02 1.32 -1.75
CA ASN A 308 19.64 0.43 -0.64
C ASN A 308 20.66 -0.71 -0.51
N THR A 309 21.33 -0.81 0.62
CA THR A 309 22.38 -1.82 0.87
C THR A 309 21.83 -3.17 1.39
N GLY A 310 20.52 -3.32 1.48
CA GLY A 310 19.85 -4.50 2.03
C GLY A 310 19.88 -5.73 1.11
N ALA A 311 19.48 -6.86 1.66
CA ALA A 311 19.36 -8.13 0.95
C ALA A 311 18.01 -8.22 0.21
N ILE A 312 17.84 -7.40 -0.82
CA ILE A 312 16.63 -7.37 -1.65
C ILE A 312 16.46 -8.70 -2.40
N THR A 313 15.22 -9.13 -2.60
CA THR A 313 14.93 -10.27 -3.46
C THR A 313 14.02 -9.87 -4.61
N VAL A 314 14.40 -10.24 -5.85
CA VAL A 314 13.55 -10.03 -7.03
C VAL A 314 13.41 -11.35 -7.77
N GLY A 315 12.18 -11.87 -7.82
CA GLY A 315 11.91 -13.15 -8.41
C GLY A 315 10.80 -13.13 -9.46
N ARG A 316 10.98 -13.86 -10.58
CA ARG A 316 9.97 -14.03 -11.62
C ARG A 316 9.33 -12.70 -12.08
N SER A 317 10.16 -11.67 -12.19
CA SER A 317 9.72 -10.33 -12.59
C SER A 317 10.24 -10.01 -14.00
N THR A 318 9.57 -9.10 -14.70
CA THR A 318 9.91 -8.74 -16.08
C THR A 318 10.23 -7.25 -16.20
N ALA A 319 11.37 -6.93 -16.80
CA ALA A 319 11.74 -5.57 -17.24
C ALA A 319 11.76 -5.51 -18.77
N TYR A 320 10.94 -4.64 -19.35
CA TYR A 320 10.77 -4.57 -20.79
C TYR A 320 10.83 -3.13 -21.30
N GLN A 321 11.75 -2.86 -22.24
CA GLN A 321 11.86 -1.56 -22.93
C GLN A 321 11.92 -0.35 -21.98
N ASN A 322 12.55 -0.47 -20.80
CA ASN A 322 12.88 0.70 -20.00
C ASN A 322 14.09 1.42 -20.59
N ALA A 323 14.12 2.74 -20.50
CA ALA A 323 15.11 3.56 -21.21
C ALA A 323 16.55 3.40 -20.68
N LYS A 324 16.71 2.89 -19.46
CA LYS A 324 18.02 2.57 -18.87
C LYS A 324 18.14 1.06 -18.60
N THR A 325 18.50 0.66 -17.39
CA THR A 325 18.72 -0.73 -17.00
C THR A 325 17.42 -1.44 -16.62
N GLY A 326 17.24 -2.67 -17.05
CA GLY A 326 16.09 -3.49 -16.66
C GLY A 326 16.09 -3.79 -15.17
N PHE A 327 17.22 -4.33 -14.67
CA PHE A 327 17.43 -4.64 -13.24
C PHE A 327 18.76 -4.00 -12.79
N ASP A 328 18.67 -2.92 -12.04
CA ASP A 328 19.78 -2.09 -11.60
C ASP A 328 20.03 -2.28 -10.11
N PHE A 329 21.02 -3.10 -9.77
CA PHE A 329 21.32 -3.53 -8.38
C PHE A 329 22.81 -3.38 -8.07
N ASP A 330 23.47 -2.37 -8.61
CA ASP A 330 24.88 -2.05 -8.36
C ASP A 330 25.07 -0.86 -7.42
N GLY A 331 23.98 -0.30 -6.89
CA GLY A 331 23.98 0.79 -5.92
C GLY A 331 24.39 0.38 -4.48
N GLY A 332 24.80 -0.90 -4.28
CA GLY A 332 25.33 -1.38 -3.00
C GLY A 332 24.54 -2.49 -2.33
N SER A 333 23.42 -2.93 -2.89
CA SER A 333 22.65 -4.04 -2.35
C SER A 333 23.38 -5.38 -2.46
N THR A 334 22.96 -6.33 -1.61
CA THR A 334 23.31 -7.76 -1.73
C THR A 334 22.10 -8.54 -2.24
N ALA A 335 21.47 -8.04 -3.31
CA ALA A 335 20.23 -8.58 -3.82
C ALA A 335 20.38 -9.99 -4.41
N LYS A 336 19.27 -10.74 -4.43
CA LYS A 336 19.15 -12.04 -5.11
C LYS A 336 18.10 -11.94 -6.21
N LEU A 337 18.55 -12.08 -7.46
CA LEU A 337 17.69 -12.01 -8.65
C LEU A 337 17.51 -13.43 -9.22
N THR A 338 16.26 -13.92 -9.25
CA THR A 338 15.99 -15.30 -9.67
C THR A 338 14.82 -15.42 -10.62
N GLY A 339 15.03 -16.06 -11.78
CA GLY A 339 13.98 -16.33 -12.75
C GLY A 339 13.37 -15.09 -13.40
N ASN A 340 14.09 -13.99 -13.48
CA ASN A 340 13.62 -12.75 -14.08
C ASN A 340 13.84 -12.71 -15.59
N LEU A 341 13.08 -11.85 -16.27
CA LEU A 341 13.18 -11.60 -17.73
C LEU A 341 13.51 -10.13 -17.98
N ALA A 342 14.60 -9.86 -18.71
CA ALA A 342 14.95 -8.53 -19.20
C ALA A 342 15.02 -8.56 -20.73
N VAL A 343 14.20 -7.74 -21.41
CA VAL A 343 14.14 -7.66 -22.86
C VAL A 343 14.00 -6.22 -23.31
N GLY A 344 14.83 -5.81 -24.26
CA GLY A 344 14.73 -4.50 -24.94
C GLY A 344 15.06 -3.29 -24.08
N ASN A 345 15.58 -3.46 -22.86
CA ASN A 345 16.14 -2.36 -22.06
C ASN A 345 17.51 -1.97 -22.61
N THR A 346 17.99 -0.74 -22.36
CA THR A 346 19.34 -0.32 -22.79
C THR A 346 20.41 -1.23 -22.19
N THR A 347 20.28 -1.59 -20.92
CA THR A 347 21.10 -2.62 -20.26
C THR A 347 20.17 -3.64 -19.60
N ALA A 348 20.46 -4.93 -19.74
CA ALA A 348 19.61 -5.97 -19.14
C ALA A 348 19.71 -5.96 -17.60
N VAL A 349 20.94 -5.91 -17.07
CA VAL A 349 21.21 -6.02 -15.64
C VAL A 349 22.52 -5.33 -15.27
N ALA A 350 22.55 -4.67 -14.10
CA ALA A 350 23.74 -4.28 -13.37
C ALA A 350 23.65 -4.88 -11.96
N LEU A 351 24.68 -5.57 -11.48
CA LEU A 351 24.58 -6.40 -10.28
C LEU A 351 25.40 -5.90 -9.09
N GLY A 352 26.53 -5.22 -9.34
CA GLY A 352 27.45 -4.88 -8.23
C GLY A 352 27.79 -6.09 -7.37
N SER A 353 27.44 -6.05 -6.09
CA SER A 353 27.63 -7.16 -5.12
C SER A 353 26.45 -8.15 -5.09
N SER A 354 25.42 -7.94 -5.89
CA SER A 354 24.23 -8.78 -5.95
C SER A 354 24.47 -10.07 -6.72
N THR A 355 23.61 -11.07 -6.50
CA THR A 355 23.70 -12.39 -7.14
C THR A 355 22.50 -12.65 -8.04
N ALA A 356 22.74 -13.43 -9.15
CA ALA A 356 21.72 -13.71 -10.13
C ALA A 356 21.78 -15.16 -10.60
N SER A 357 20.63 -15.83 -10.67
CA SER A 357 20.55 -17.22 -11.13
C SER A 357 19.24 -17.51 -11.87
N GLY A 358 19.32 -18.27 -12.96
CA GLY A 358 18.16 -18.70 -13.74
C GLY A 358 17.37 -17.55 -14.39
N ASN A 359 17.96 -16.38 -14.55
CA ASN A 359 17.34 -15.24 -15.24
C ASN A 359 17.64 -15.32 -16.75
N SER A 360 16.92 -14.54 -17.55
CA SER A 360 17.11 -14.51 -19.01
C SER A 360 18.56 -14.24 -19.43
N TRP A 361 19.29 -13.39 -18.72
CA TRP A 361 20.70 -13.07 -18.99
C TRP A 361 21.67 -14.15 -18.50
N ASN A 362 21.27 -15.03 -17.57
CA ASN A 362 22.05 -16.20 -17.15
C ASN A 362 21.89 -17.35 -18.16
N ILE A 363 20.68 -17.52 -18.71
CA ILE A 363 20.36 -18.58 -19.68
C ILE A 363 20.91 -18.21 -21.05
N GLY A 364 20.87 -16.92 -21.41
CA GLY A 364 21.28 -16.41 -22.70
C GLY A 364 20.28 -16.70 -23.84
N GLY A 365 20.68 -16.37 -25.06
CA GLY A 365 19.85 -16.55 -26.25
C GLY A 365 18.92 -15.38 -26.57
N THR A 366 18.12 -15.55 -27.63
CA THR A 366 17.15 -14.54 -28.08
C THR A 366 15.76 -14.84 -27.45
N TRP A 367 15.12 -13.81 -26.99
CA TRP A 367 13.81 -13.92 -26.31
C TRP A 367 12.68 -13.47 -27.22
N THR A 368 11.97 -14.42 -27.82
CA THR A 368 10.70 -14.17 -28.50
C THR A 368 9.57 -14.25 -27.47
N LEU A 369 8.67 -13.28 -27.52
CA LEU A 369 7.56 -13.14 -26.57
C LEU A 369 6.23 -13.51 -27.25
N LEU A 370 5.30 -14.16 -26.54
CA LEU A 370 3.99 -14.53 -27.05
C LEU A 370 3.15 -13.28 -27.40
N SER A 371 3.28 -12.23 -26.63
CA SER A 371 2.65 -10.94 -26.91
C SER A 371 3.51 -9.79 -26.37
N THR A 372 3.56 -8.70 -27.11
CA THR A 372 4.14 -7.41 -26.70
C THR A 372 3.06 -6.32 -26.53
N SER A 373 1.77 -6.68 -26.70
CA SER A 373 0.66 -5.76 -26.48
C SER A 373 0.23 -5.76 -25.02
N PRO A 374 0.31 -4.64 -24.31
CA PRO A 374 -0.10 -4.53 -22.92
C PRO A 374 -1.63 -4.39 -22.74
N ALA A 375 -2.42 -4.35 -23.80
CA ALA A 375 -3.82 -3.95 -23.79
C ALA A 375 -4.67 -4.68 -22.76
N THR A 376 -4.42 -5.98 -22.51
CA THR A 376 -5.16 -6.76 -21.52
C THR A 376 -4.83 -6.32 -20.08
N ILE A 377 -3.53 -6.23 -19.75
CA ILE A 377 -3.10 -5.91 -18.36
C ILE A 377 -3.29 -4.43 -18.00
N THR A 378 -3.36 -3.56 -18.99
CA THR A 378 -3.64 -2.12 -18.81
C THR A 378 -5.12 -1.78 -18.98
N GLY A 379 -5.93 -2.74 -19.44
CA GLY A 379 -7.38 -2.61 -19.63
C GLY A 379 -8.19 -2.75 -18.34
N ALA A 380 -9.45 -3.11 -18.49
CA ALA A 380 -10.34 -3.32 -17.34
C ALA A 380 -9.82 -4.40 -16.38
N ARG A 381 -9.94 -4.15 -15.08
CA ARG A 381 -9.70 -5.17 -14.06
C ARG A 381 -10.78 -6.25 -14.09
N THR A 382 -10.48 -7.42 -13.55
CA THR A 382 -11.48 -8.47 -13.34
C THR A 382 -12.54 -8.03 -12.32
N SER A 383 -13.62 -8.77 -12.21
CA SER A 383 -14.69 -8.50 -11.21
C SER A 383 -14.20 -8.55 -9.76
N THR A 384 -13.06 -9.21 -9.49
CA THR A 384 -12.42 -9.23 -8.17
C THR A 384 -11.41 -8.11 -7.97
N GLY A 385 -11.25 -7.22 -8.94
CA GLY A 385 -10.26 -6.14 -8.91
C GLY A 385 -8.86 -6.54 -9.35
N ALA A 386 -8.58 -7.80 -9.64
CA ALA A 386 -7.27 -8.25 -10.09
C ALA A 386 -6.93 -7.73 -11.49
N ILE A 387 -5.65 -7.66 -11.82
CA ILE A 387 -5.20 -7.43 -13.20
C ILE A 387 -5.62 -8.63 -14.04
N ALA A 388 -6.15 -8.39 -15.23
CA ALA A 388 -6.60 -9.46 -16.11
C ALA A 388 -5.41 -10.29 -16.61
N SER A 389 -5.54 -11.62 -16.54
CA SER A 389 -4.48 -12.55 -16.98
C SER A 389 -4.17 -12.41 -18.46
N SER A 390 -2.90 -12.50 -18.82
CA SER A 390 -2.42 -12.22 -20.18
C SER A 390 -1.19 -13.06 -20.54
N THR A 391 -0.96 -13.21 -21.84
CA THR A 391 0.30 -13.71 -22.42
C THR A 391 1.33 -12.59 -22.67
N PHE A 392 1.08 -11.37 -22.22
CA PHE A 392 1.98 -10.24 -22.40
C PHE A 392 3.33 -10.53 -21.74
N LEU A 393 4.40 -10.38 -22.53
CA LEU A 393 5.80 -10.62 -22.18
C LEU A 393 6.11 -12.06 -21.69
N VAL A 394 5.25 -13.04 -21.97
CA VAL A 394 5.55 -14.45 -21.68
C VAL A 394 6.48 -15.00 -22.76
N PRO A 395 7.60 -15.68 -22.39
CA PRO A 395 8.51 -16.28 -23.36
C PRO A 395 7.83 -17.36 -24.23
N ALA A 396 7.97 -17.26 -25.55
CA ALA A 396 7.38 -18.20 -26.50
C ALA A 396 8.02 -19.61 -26.44
N ASN A 397 9.27 -19.72 -25.99
CA ASN A 397 9.98 -20.99 -25.80
C ASN A 397 9.60 -21.74 -24.52
N GLY A 398 8.63 -21.25 -23.75
CA GLY A 398 8.17 -21.87 -22.50
C GLY A 398 9.12 -21.77 -21.32
N ALA A 399 10.20 -20.99 -21.44
CA ALA A 399 11.14 -20.81 -20.33
C ALA A 399 10.44 -20.24 -19.07
N ALA A 400 10.83 -20.77 -17.91
CA ALA A 400 10.23 -20.40 -16.62
C ALA A 400 10.85 -19.10 -16.06
N VAL A 401 10.92 -18.05 -16.86
CA VAL A 401 11.43 -16.71 -16.49
C VAL A 401 10.37 -15.65 -16.71
N GLY A 402 10.50 -14.55 -15.98
CA GLY A 402 9.59 -13.41 -16.07
C GLY A 402 8.27 -13.59 -15.30
N ALA A 403 7.54 -12.51 -15.20
CA ALA A 403 6.23 -12.46 -14.56
C ALA A 403 5.15 -13.11 -15.44
N LYS A 404 4.13 -13.65 -14.77
CA LYS A 404 2.89 -14.13 -15.41
C LYS A 404 1.72 -13.51 -14.65
N ILE A 405 1.05 -12.57 -15.28
CA ILE A 405 -0.09 -11.84 -14.74
C ILE A 405 -1.36 -12.24 -15.48
#